data_a420438d26bea4464fa0f650b797a20d
#
_entry.id   a420438d26bea4464fa0f650b797a20d
#
_cell.length_a   1.000
_cell.length_b   1.000
_cell.length_c   1.000
_cell.angle_alpha   90.00
_cell.angle_beta   90.00
_cell.angle_gamma   90.00
#
_symmetry.space_group_name_H-M   'P 1'
#
loop_
_entity.id
_entity.type
_entity.pdbx_description
1 polymer ?
#
loop_
_entity_poly.entity_id
_entity_poly.type
_entity_poly.pdbx_seq_one_letter_code
_entity_poly.pdbx_strand_id
1 'polypeptide(L)'
;MIDEHFVVDAHVHTPRLPTLKPAWLDWARDFAGEYPWRTVYDEDGTVIPAAMDDLMAREGVDRVLLFCEYSPRATGIQAIEDNLPLAAYNPERFRLVANVNPHLHHPLVDEVERQLALGAVALKIHPVHGAFSPADKELYPVYALCAERGFR
;
A
#
# COMPACT_ATOMS: atom_id res chain seq x y z
N MET A 1 -17.98 -10.67 3.06
CA MET A 1 -18.32 -11.14 4.43
C MET A 1 -18.32 -12.66 4.41
N ILE A 2 -17.62 -13.29 5.32
CA ILE A 2 -17.54 -14.75 5.43
C ILE A 2 -18.20 -15.15 6.76
N ASP A 3 -19.19 -16.02 6.70
CA ASP A 3 -19.91 -16.52 7.88
C ASP A 3 -20.39 -15.42 8.87
N GLU A 4 -20.93 -14.33 8.34
CA GLU A 4 -21.37 -13.14 9.08
C GLU A 4 -20.22 -12.31 9.75
N HIS A 5 -18.96 -12.67 9.52
CA HIS A 5 -17.81 -11.91 10.01
C HIS A 5 -17.39 -10.82 9.02
N PHE A 6 -17.05 -9.65 9.55
CA PHE A 6 -16.42 -8.57 8.79
C PHE A 6 -14.96 -8.92 8.56
N VAL A 7 -14.56 -9.10 7.30
CA VAL A 7 -13.22 -9.53 6.91
C VAL A 7 -12.39 -8.34 6.45
N VAL A 8 -11.23 -8.16 7.06
CA VAL A 8 -10.26 -7.13 6.66
C VAL A 8 -8.99 -7.80 6.14
N ASP A 9 -8.66 -7.55 4.87
CA ASP A 9 -7.32 -7.82 4.38
C ASP A 9 -6.41 -6.63 4.72
N ALA A 10 -5.53 -6.84 5.68
CA ALA A 10 -4.69 -5.79 6.23
C ALA A 10 -3.35 -5.62 5.48
N HIS A 11 -3.13 -6.27 4.32
CA HIS A 11 -1.86 -6.19 3.61
C HIS A 11 -2.00 -6.39 2.09
N VAL A 12 -2.46 -5.37 1.40
CA VAL A 12 -2.62 -5.43 -0.06
C VAL A 12 -1.77 -4.37 -0.75
N HIS A 13 -1.05 -4.79 -1.76
CA HIS A 13 -0.31 -3.92 -2.67
C HIS A 13 -0.95 -3.94 -4.06
N THR A 14 -1.20 -2.78 -4.63
CA THR A 14 -1.73 -2.59 -5.98
C THR A 14 -0.82 -1.64 -6.78
N PRO A 15 0.45 -2.01 -6.97
CA PRO A 15 1.42 -1.14 -7.64
C PRO A 15 1.08 -0.95 -9.11
N ARG A 16 1.55 0.14 -9.71
CA ARG A 16 1.69 0.18 -11.16
C ARG A 16 2.81 -0.77 -11.57
N LEU A 17 2.50 -1.78 -12.38
CA LEU A 17 3.46 -2.85 -12.71
C LEU A 17 4.78 -2.33 -13.31
N PRO A 18 4.81 -1.29 -14.19
CA PRO A 18 6.04 -0.74 -14.73
C PRO A 18 6.97 -0.07 -13.71
N THR A 19 6.48 0.27 -12.51
CA THR A 19 7.29 0.91 -11.46
C THR A 19 8.03 -0.10 -10.57
N LEU A 20 7.71 -1.38 -10.73
CA LEU A 20 8.33 -2.46 -9.99
C LEU A 20 9.61 -2.95 -10.68
N LYS A 21 10.53 -3.49 -9.90
CA LYS A 21 11.70 -4.15 -10.45
C LYS A 21 11.31 -5.44 -11.18
N PRO A 22 11.93 -5.74 -12.35
CA PRO A 22 11.65 -6.95 -13.09
C PRO A 22 11.78 -8.24 -12.25
N ALA A 23 12.84 -8.34 -11.45
CA ALA A 23 13.05 -9.48 -10.58
C ALA A 23 11.92 -9.70 -9.56
N TRP A 24 11.28 -8.61 -9.09
CA TRP A 24 10.13 -8.72 -8.20
C TRP A 24 8.88 -9.18 -8.96
N LEU A 25 8.67 -8.68 -10.18
CA LEU A 25 7.57 -9.14 -11.05
C LEU A 25 7.70 -10.62 -11.41
N ASP A 26 8.91 -11.10 -11.67
CA ASP A 26 9.17 -12.50 -11.95
C ASP A 26 8.86 -13.37 -10.73
N TRP A 27 9.34 -12.96 -9.54
CA TRP A 27 9.02 -13.63 -8.28
C TRP A 27 7.49 -13.63 -8.01
N ALA A 28 6.82 -12.50 -8.19
CA ALA A 28 5.38 -12.41 -7.97
C ALA A 28 4.59 -13.32 -8.92
N ARG A 29 5.05 -13.47 -10.17
CA ARG A 29 4.48 -14.40 -11.15
C ARG A 29 4.60 -15.85 -10.70
N ASP A 30 5.78 -16.24 -10.22
CA ASP A 30 6.04 -17.59 -9.75
C ASP A 30 5.27 -17.89 -8.46
N PHE A 31 5.19 -16.91 -7.56
CA PHE A 31 4.47 -17.03 -6.30
C PHE A 31 2.94 -17.10 -6.49
N ALA A 32 2.39 -16.30 -7.40
CA ALA A 32 0.95 -16.27 -7.67
C ALA A 32 0.45 -17.55 -8.36
N GLY A 33 1.33 -18.31 -8.97
CA GLY A 33 0.96 -19.54 -9.66
C GLY A 33 -0.09 -19.31 -10.75
N GLU A 34 -1.17 -20.08 -10.72
CA GLU A 34 -2.29 -19.96 -11.68
C GLU A 34 -3.32 -18.88 -11.31
N TYR A 35 -3.12 -18.15 -10.20
CA TYR A 35 -4.07 -17.12 -9.78
C TYR A 35 -4.12 -15.96 -10.80
N PRO A 36 -5.31 -15.59 -11.31
CA PRO A 36 -5.42 -14.63 -12.41
C PRO A 36 -5.29 -13.17 -11.93
N TRP A 37 -4.31 -12.87 -11.09
CA TRP A 37 -4.09 -11.54 -10.52
C TRP A 37 -3.95 -10.43 -11.58
N ARG A 38 -3.47 -10.77 -12.79
CA ARG A 38 -3.35 -9.81 -13.89
C ARG A 38 -4.69 -9.32 -14.43
N THR A 39 -5.78 -10.02 -14.16
CA THR A 39 -7.11 -9.61 -14.62
C THR A 39 -7.61 -8.32 -13.98
N VAL A 40 -6.97 -7.89 -12.89
CA VAL A 40 -7.29 -6.62 -12.24
C VAL A 40 -6.42 -5.44 -12.75
N TYR A 41 -5.55 -5.68 -13.73
CA TYR A 41 -4.69 -4.67 -14.35
C TYR A 41 -5.06 -4.45 -15.80
N ASP A 42 -4.95 -3.19 -16.25
CA ASP A 42 -5.05 -2.83 -17.66
C ASP A 42 -3.75 -3.12 -18.44
N GLU A 43 -3.73 -2.78 -19.72
CA GLU A 43 -2.58 -2.99 -20.62
C GLU A 43 -1.34 -2.19 -20.18
N ASP A 44 -1.54 -1.05 -19.53
CA ASP A 44 -0.48 -0.18 -19.00
C ASP A 44 0.03 -0.63 -17.63
N GLY A 45 -0.53 -1.71 -17.09
CA GLY A 45 -0.18 -2.23 -15.78
C GLY A 45 -0.68 -1.34 -14.62
N THR A 46 -1.77 -0.62 -14.85
CA THR A 46 -2.50 0.13 -13.81
C THR A 46 -3.69 -0.69 -13.34
N VAL A 47 -3.97 -0.64 -12.05
CA VAL A 47 -5.11 -1.37 -11.47
C VAL A 47 -6.43 -0.80 -12.01
N ILE A 48 -7.35 -1.70 -12.37
CA ILE A 48 -8.72 -1.38 -12.77
C ILE A 48 -9.60 -1.42 -11.51
N PRO A 49 -10.08 -0.26 -10.99
CA PRO A 49 -10.77 -0.22 -9.70
C PRO A 49 -12.00 -1.14 -9.62
N ALA A 50 -12.82 -1.17 -10.66
CA ALA A 50 -14.01 -2.02 -10.69
C ALA A 50 -13.65 -3.52 -10.62
N ALA A 51 -12.63 -3.95 -11.37
CA ALA A 51 -12.19 -5.34 -11.38
C ALA A 51 -11.61 -5.77 -10.03
N MET A 52 -10.86 -4.87 -9.37
CA MET A 52 -10.33 -5.12 -8.04
C MET A 52 -11.42 -5.18 -6.97
N ASP A 53 -12.43 -4.30 -7.05
CA ASP A 53 -13.56 -4.31 -6.12
C ASP A 53 -14.39 -5.59 -6.26
N ASP A 54 -14.67 -6.00 -7.51
CA ASP A 54 -15.36 -7.26 -7.81
C ASP A 54 -14.58 -8.49 -7.31
N LEU A 55 -13.24 -8.47 -7.44
CA LEU A 55 -12.39 -9.53 -6.92
C LEU A 55 -12.52 -9.63 -5.40
N MET A 56 -12.33 -8.53 -4.68
CA MET A 56 -12.43 -8.50 -3.22
C MET A 56 -13.83 -8.92 -2.74
N ALA A 57 -14.88 -8.51 -3.45
CA ALA A 57 -16.24 -8.92 -3.14
C ALA A 57 -16.45 -10.43 -3.28
N ARG A 58 -15.92 -11.04 -4.34
CA ARG A 58 -16.00 -12.50 -4.57
C ARG A 58 -15.23 -13.30 -3.53
N GLU A 59 -14.07 -12.78 -3.10
CA GLU A 59 -13.28 -13.40 -2.04
C GLU A 59 -13.84 -13.16 -0.63
N GLY A 60 -14.95 -12.43 -0.52
CA GLY A 60 -15.60 -12.14 0.77
C GLY A 60 -14.85 -11.13 1.63
N VAL A 61 -13.95 -10.35 1.05
CA VAL A 61 -13.19 -9.31 1.75
C VAL A 61 -14.01 -8.02 1.80
N ASP A 62 -14.34 -7.58 3.01
CA ASP A 62 -15.16 -6.38 3.23
C ASP A 62 -14.33 -5.10 3.23
N ARG A 63 -13.09 -5.16 3.71
CA ARG A 63 -12.18 -4.02 3.75
C ARG A 63 -10.75 -4.41 3.41
N VAL A 64 -10.04 -3.50 2.77
CA VAL A 64 -8.65 -3.68 2.32
C VAL A 64 -7.82 -2.50 2.81
N LEU A 65 -6.67 -2.77 3.39
CA LEU A 65 -5.64 -1.78 3.66
C LEU A 65 -4.64 -1.76 2.49
N LEU A 66 -4.69 -0.70 1.70
CA LEU A 66 -3.84 -0.51 0.53
C LEU A 66 -2.50 0.10 0.94
N PHE A 67 -1.43 -0.64 0.74
CA PHE A 67 -0.09 -0.17 1.03
C PHE A 67 0.56 0.47 -0.19
N CYS A 68 1.22 1.60 0.05
CA CYS A 68 2.27 2.12 -0.81
C CYS A 68 3.63 1.62 -0.33
N GLU A 69 4.67 1.73 -1.16
CA GLU A 69 6.02 1.32 -0.79
C GLU A 69 7.07 2.15 -1.52
N TYR A 70 8.05 2.65 -0.78
CA TYR A 70 9.14 3.46 -1.29
C TYR A 70 10.48 2.74 -1.05
N SER A 71 10.72 1.67 -1.82
CA SER A 71 11.86 0.76 -1.65
C SER A 71 12.59 0.51 -2.97
N PRO A 72 13.19 1.56 -3.59
CA PRO A 72 13.76 1.46 -4.94
C PRO A 72 14.91 0.47 -5.07
N ARG A 73 15.54 0.08 -3.96
CA ARG A 73 16.61 -0.93 -3.94
C ARG A 73 16.07 -2.36 -3.88
N ALA A 74 14.88 -2.57 -3.34
CA ALA A 74 14.28 -3.88 -3.17
C ALA A 74 13.18 -4.14 -4.22
N THR A 75 12.00 -3.58 -4.06
CA THR A 75 10.80 -3.88 -4.86
C THR A 75 10.54 -2.85 -5.96
N GLY A 76 10.90 -1.59 -5.75
CA GLY A 76 10.56 -0.46 -6.60
C GLY A 76 9.89 0.65 -5.81
N ILE A 77 9.17 1.51 -6.53
CA ILE A 77 8.36 2.57 -5.92
C ILE A 77 6.92 2.35 -6.32
N GLN A 78 6.08 2.20 -5.30
CA GLN A 78 4.63 2.25 -5.38
C GLN A 78 4.18 3.49 -4.62
N ALA A 79 3.90 4.57 -5.32
CA ALA A 79 3.44 5.81 -4.69
C ALA A 79 2.04 5.65 -4.11
N ILE A 80 1.71 6.41 -3.06
CA ILE A 80 0.36 6.38 -2.48
C ILE A 80 -0.69 6.83 -3.51
N GLU A 81 -0.30 7.69 -4.43
CA GLU A 81 -1.14 8.19 -5.51
C GLU A 81 -1.65 7.08 -6.43
N ASP A 82 -0.89 5.99 -6.59
CA ASP A 82 -1.31 4.84 -7.40
C ASP A 82 -2.56 4.16 -6.80
N ASN A 83 -2.80 4.32 -5.51
CA ASN A 83 -3.95 3.75 -4.80
C ASN A 83 -5.18 4.68 -4.75
N LEU A 84 -5.04 5.96 -5.08
CA LEU A 84 -6.14 6.93 -5.01
C LEU A 84 -7.36 6.55 -5.87
N PRO A 85 -7.21 6.01 -7.10
CA PRO A 85 -8.35 5.57 -7.89
C PRO A 85 -9.20 4.50 -7.20
N LEU A 86 -8.57 3.55 -6.50
CA LEU A 86 -9.27 2.51 -5.72
C LEU A 86 -10.01 3.12 -4.53
N ALA A 87 -9.32 3.96 -3.74
CA ALA A 87 -9.92 4.63 -2.59
C ALA A 87 -11.09 5.55 -2.98
N ALA A 88 -11.00 6.20 -4.15
CA ALA A 88 -12.08 7.03 -4.67
C ALA A 88 -13.25 6.19 -5.21
N TYR A 89 -12.99 5.01 -5.78
CA TYR A 89 -13.99 4.13 -6.35
C TYR A 89 -14.89 3.52 -5.27
N ASN A 90 -14.29 2.96 -4.22
CA ASN A 90 -15.03 2.39 -3.09
C ASN A 90 -14.33 2.71 -1.75
N PRO A 91 -14.59 3.90 -1.17
CA PRO A 91 -13.92 4.35 0.05
C PRO A 91 -14.28 3.53 1.30
N GLU A 92 -15.37 2.77 1.27
CA GLU A 92 -15.74 1.88 2.38
C GLU A 92 -14.87 0.62 2.39
N ARG A 93 -14.48 0.14 1.20
CA ARG A 93 -13.64 -1.05 1.06
C ARG A 93 -12.15 -0.69 1.08
N PHE A 94 -11.70 0.29 0.31
CA PHE A 94 -10.30 0.57 0.09
C PHE A 94 -9.80 1.72 0.96
N ARG A 95 -8.91 1.41 1.91
CA ARG A 95 -8.34 2.38 2.85
C ARG A 95 -6.85 2.52 2.61
N LEU A 96 -6.39 3.75 2.46
CA LEU A 96 -4.98 4.06 2.21
C LEU A 96 -4.15 3.90 3.49
N VAL A 97 -2.96 3.35 3.34
CA VAL A 97 -1.94 3.30 4.40
C VAL A 97 -0.72 4.07 3.93
N ALA A 98 -0.30 5.06 4.70
CA ALA A 98 0.90 5.84 4.44
C ALA A 98 2.17 4.99 4.58
N ASN A 99 3.22 5.37 3.84
CA ASN A 99 4.55 4.80 4.00
C ASN A 99 5.61 5.87 3.77
N VAL A 100 6.68 5.83 4.54
CA VAL A 100 7.84 6.72 4.34
C VAL A 100 9.14 5.94 4.40
N ASN A 101 10.13 6.44 3.67
CA ASN A 101 11.50 5.96 3.70
C ASN A 101 12.44 7.12 4.01
N PRO A 102 13.23 7.07 5.09
CA PRO A 102 14.11 8.16 5.52
C PRO A 102 15.23 8.49 4.51
N HIS A 103 15.52 7.59 3.57
CA HIS A 103 16.47 7.85 2.50
C HIS A 103 15.89 8.63 1.31
N LEU A 104 14.57 8.82 1.27
CA LEU A 104 13.88 9.43 0.12
C LEU A 104 13.07 10.67 0.50
N HIS A 105 12.55 10.73 1.72
CA HIS A 105 11.61 11.77 2.13
C HIS A 105 12.24 12.67 3.20
N HIS A 106 12.28 13.95 2.93
CA HIS A 106 12.79 14.95 3.87
C HIS A 106 12.02 16.26 3.73
N PRO A 107 11.40 16.78 4.82
CA PRO A 107 11.24 16.14 6.14
C PRO A 107 10.25 14.97 6.11
N LEU A 108 10.51 13.95 6.95
CA LEU A 108 9.64 12.77 7.02
C LEU A 108 8.21 13.10 7.50
N VAL A 109 8.11 14.01 8.47
CA VAL A 109 6.81 14.42 9.04
C VAL A 109 5.92 15.06 7.98
N ASP A 110 6.48 15.95 7.17
CA ASP A 110 5.72 16.64 6.12
C ASP A 110 5.16 15.64 5.10
N GLU A 111 5.95 14.63 4.76
CA GLU A 111 5.49 13.58 3.84
C GLU A 111 4.39 12.72 4.47
N VAL A 112 4.50 12.36 5.75
CA VAL A 112 3.41 11.66 6.46
C VAL A 112 2.15 12.51 6.50
N GLU A 113 2.25 13.79 6.87
CA GLU A 113 1.10 14.71 6.88
C GLU A 113 0.46 14.86 5.51
N ARG A 114 1.27 14.94 4.45
CA ARG A 114 0.78 14.96 3.07
C ARG A 114 -0.03 13.71 2.75
N GLN A 115 0.47 12.52 3.10
CA GLN A 115 -0.23 11.26 2.86
C GLN A 115 -1.50 11.11 3.72
N LEU A 116 -1.48 11.61 4.95
CA LEU A 116 -2.69 11.69 5.79
C LEU A 116 -3.74 12.63 5.20
N ALA A 117 -3.32 13.75 4.62
CA ALA A 117 -4.22 14.65 3.91
C ALA A 117 -4.86 14.03 2.66
N LEU A 118 -4.19 13.05 2.03
CA LEU A 118 -4.77 12.23 0.95
C LEU A 118 -5.76 11.17 1.46
N GLY A 119 -5.93 11.01 2.77
CA GLY A 119 -6.89 10.11 3.37
C GLY A 119 -6.28 8.80 3.91
N ALA A 120 -4.97 8.74 4.10
CA ALA A 120 -4.35 7.58 4.76
C ALA A 120 -4.85 7.46 6.20
N VAL A 121 -5.20 6.25 6.63
CA VAL A 121 -5.77 5.94 7.94
C VAL A 121 -4.78 5.32 8.92
N ALA A 122 -3.60 4.97 8.44
CA ALA A 122 -2.52 4.35 9.20
C ALA A 122 -1.18 4.66 8.55
N LEU A 123 -0.09 4.37 9.26
CA LEU A 123 1.26 4.41 8.74
C LEU A 123 1.90 3.01 8.85
N LYS A 124 2.53 2.55 7.79
CA LYS A 124 3.44 1.41 7.77
C LYS A 124 4.84 1.88 7.43
N ILE A 125 5.84 1.39 8.11
CA ILE A 125 7.25 1.50 7.69
C ILE A 125 7.76 0.12 7.24
N HIS A 126 8.71 0.11 6.30
CA HIS A 126 9.28 -1.15 5.78
C HIS A 126 10.82 -1.12 5.89
N PRO A 127 11.37 -1.33 7.11
CA PRO A 127 12.80 -1.13 7.39
C PRO A 127 13.71 -2.05 6.56
N VAL A 128 13.30 -3.30 6.35
CA VAL A 128 14.12 -4.28 5.61
C VAL A 128 14.31 -3.86 4.14
N HIS A 129 13.21 -3.56 3.44
CA HIS A 129 13.29 -3.13 2.04
C HIS A 129 13.83 -1.70 1.89
N GLY A 130 13.54 -0.84 2.87
CA GLY A 130 14.03 0.54 2.90
C GLY A 130 15.49 0.67 3.32
N ALA A 131 16.08 -0.41 3.86
CA ALA A 131 17.45 -0.44 4.37
C ALA A 131 17.73 0.60 5.47
N PHE A 132 16.83 0.71 6.45
CA PHE A 132 16.97 1.58 7.63
C PHE A 132 16.54 0.85 8.90
N SER A 133 16.94 1.39 10.06
CA SER A 133 16.50 0.85 11.34
C SER A 133 15.19 1.51 11.79
N PRO A 134 14.21 0.75 12.32
CA PRO A 134 13.03 1.36 12.93
C PRO A 134 13.35 2.20 14.17
N ALA A 135 14.56 2.07 14.72
CA ALA A 135 15.05 2.86 15.84
C ALA A 135 15.87 4.10 15.40
N ASP A 136 15.96 4.40 14.11
CA ASP A 136 16.63 5.57 13.63
C ASP A 136 15.96 6.85 14.15
N LYS A 137 16.80 7.77 14.66
CA LYS A 137 16.30 8.98 15.34
C LYS A 137 15.45 9.87 14.43
N GLU A 138 15.66 9.80 13.14
CA GLU A 138 14.90 10.54 12.13
C GLU A 138 13.42 10.12 12.10
N LEU A 139 13.08 8.91 12.57
CA LEU A 139 11.72 8.41 12.65
C LEU A 139 10.99 8.83 13.92
N TYR A 140 11.68 9.30 14.96
CA TYR A 140 11.03 9.64 16.23
C TYR A 140 9.97 10.75 16.09
N PRO A 141 10.18 11.82 15.32
CA PRO A 141 9.13 12.80 15.07
C PRO A 141 7.88 12.20 14.39
N VAL A 142 8.08 11.21 13.50
CA VAL A 142 6.99 10.49 12.84
C VAL A 142 6.20 9.67 13.87
N TYR A 143 6.88 8.96 14.77
CA TYR A 143 6.22 8.21 15.84
C TYR A 143 5.46 9.12 16.80
N ALA A 144 6.02 10.28 17.14
CA ALA A 144 5.32 11.28 17.95
C ALA A 144 4.04 11.77 17.26
N LEU A 145 4.12 12.12 15.97
CA LEU A 145 2.97 12.52 15.17
C LEU A 145 1.88 11.42 15.15
N CYS A 146 2.28 10.16 14.94
CA CYS A 146 1.34 9.04 14.97
C CYS A 146 0.64 8.90 16.33
N ALA A 147 1.39 9.02 17.43
CA ALA A 147 0.84 8.96 18.76
C ALA A 147 -0.14 10.11 19.04
N GLU A 148 0.19 11.34 18.63
CA GLU A 148 -0.67 12.53 18.77
C GLU A 148 -1.97 12.39 17.97
N ARG A 149 -1.90 11.79 16.78
CA ARG A 149 -3.06 11.55 15.92
C ARG A 149 -3.86 10.29 16.28
N GLY A 150 -3.41 9.52 17.29
CA GLY A 150 -4.06 8.29 17.75
C GLY A 150 -3.89 7.09 16.82
N PHE A 151 -2.92 7.11 15.90
CA PHE A 151 -2.52 5.94 15.12
C PHE A 151 -1.78 4.95 16.02
N ARG A 152 -2.16 3.68 15.92
CA ARG A 152 -1.59 2.58 16.71
C ARG A 152 -0.94 1.55 15.79
#